data_a916b00e9b2bcd160132f48ae4312e86
#
_entry.id   a916b00e9b2bcd160132f48ae4312e86
#
_cell.length_a   1.000
_cell.length_b   1.000
_cell.length_c   1.000
_cell.angle_alpha   90.00
_cell.angle_beta   90.00
_cell.angle_gamma   90.00
#
_symmetry.space_group_name_H-M   'P 1'
#
loop_
_entity.id
_entity.type
_entity.pdbx_description
1 polymer ?
#
loop_
_entity_poly.entity_id
_entity_poly.type
_entity_poly.pdbx_seq_one_letter_code
_entity_poly.pdbx_strand_id
1 'polypeptide(L)'
;MNHFLAKLTVVLLFSSISLTSSAHELWLEPEAFITQPNSKLNAHIKVGQKFNGDKFPYLRSETKSLKLFLEQKSITLQPRDGDYPAIQSLLEESGLHVLSYESTPEKVDYKNFEIFKTFLKDEGIWNEWSA
;
A
#
# COMPACT_ATOMS: atom_id res chain seq x y z
N MET A 1 -24.29 2.63 46.05
CA MET A 1 -24.72 2.38 44.64
C MET A 1 -24.03 3.35 43.63
N ASN A 2 -23.81 4.61 43.97
CA ASN A 2 -23.27 5.63 43.04
C ASN A 2 -21.77 5.46 42.68
N HIS A 3 -20.97 4.88 43.58
CA HIS A 3 -19.53 4.70 43.29
C HIS A 3 -19.22 3.52 42.35
N PHE A 4 -20.12 2.55 42.25
CA PHE A 4 -19.95 1.41 41.34
C PHE A 4 -20.29 1.82 39.90
N LEU A 5 -21.34 2.58 39.72
CA LEU A 5 -21.71 3.15 38.41
C LEU A 5 -20.64 4.14 37.88
N ALA A 6 -20.06 4.99 38.74
CA ALA A 6 -19.02 5.91 38.36
C ALA A 6 -17.73 5.19 37.91
N LYS A 7 -17.35 4.08 38.56
CA LYS A 7 -16.21 3.27 38.17
C LYS A 7 -16.45 2.52 36.84
N LEU A 8 -17.66 2.06 36.61
CA LEU A 8 -18.04 1.39 35.35
C LEU A 8 -18.02 2.36 34.17
N THR A 9 -18.46 3.61 34.36
CA THR A 9 -18.45 4.64 33.32
C THR A 9 -17.01 5.06 32.93
N VAL A 10 -16.09 5.13 33.89
CA VAL A 10 -14.68 5.44 33.64
C VAL A 10 -14.00 4.33 32.84
N VAL A 11 -14.29 3.06 33.14
CA VAL A 11 -13.73 1.92 32.38
C VAL A 11 -14.25 1.88 30.94
N LEU A 12 -15.51 2.21 30.70
CA LEU A 12 -16.08 2.26 29.34
C LEU A 12 -15.51 3.44 28.50
N LEU A 13 -15.16 4.55 29.12
CA LEU A 13 -14.54 5.70 28.42
C LEU A 13 -13.09 5.42 27.98
N PHE A 14 -12.36 4.56 28.71
CA PHE A 14 -11.00 4.20 28.34
C PHE A 14 -10.92 3.16 27.21
N SER A 15 -12.01 2.43 26.91
CA SER A 15 -12.04 1.40 25.85
C SER A 15 -12.13 1.96 24.44
N SER A 16 -12.25 3.28 24.27
CA SER A 16 -12.48 3.93 22.96
C SER A 16 -11.23 4.55 22.34
N ILE A 17 -10.06 4.36 22.94
CA ILE A 17 -8.82 4.87 22.33
C ILE A 17 -8.33 3.84 21.31
N SER A 18 -8.90 3.90 20.12
CA SER A 18 -8.33 3.21 18.96
C SER A 18 -7.00 3.89 18.62
N LEU A 19 -5.89 3.24 18.96
CA LEU A 19 -4.58 3.62 18.45
C LEU A 19 -4.62 3.45 16.94
N THR A 20 -4.69 4.54 16.21
CA THR A 20 -4.56 4.51 14.75
C THR A 20 -3.09 4.21 14.44
N SER A 21 -2.79 2.95 14.14
CA SER A 21 -1.51 2.59 13.52
C SER A 21 -1.40 3.32 12.19
N SER A 22 -0.34 4.09 12.02
CA SER A 22 -0.05 4.85 10.80
C SER A 22 1.02 4.11 10.02
N ALA A 23 0.60 3.19 9.15
CA ALA A 23 1.49 2.50 8.23
C ALA A 23 1.43 3.17 6.85
N HIS A 24 2.57 3.25 6.16
CA HIS A 24 2.59 3.66 4.76
C HIS A 24 1.96 2.56 3.91
N GLU A 25 1.07 2.97 3.02
CA GLU A 25 0.38 2.09 2.07
C GLU A 25 0.96 2.32 0.67
N LEU A 26 1.15 1.24 -0.07
CA LEU A 26 1.45 1.29 -1.50
C LEU A 26 0.24 0.79 -2.26
N TRP A 27 -0.19 1.55 -3.28
CA TRP A 27 -1.29 1.12 -4.16
C TRP A 27 -1.08 1.56 -5.60
N LEU A 28 -1.82 0.92 -6.50
CA LEU A 28 -1.93 1.32 -7.88
C LEU A 28 -3.21 2.16 -8.07
N GLU A 29 -3.07 3.30 -8.72
CA GLU A 29 -4.20 4.19 -9.01
C GLU A 29 -4.32 4.42 -10.51
N PRO A 30 -5.26 3.76 -11.20
CA PRO A 30 -5.54 4.06 -12.59
C PRO A 30 -6.21 5.44 -12.71
N GLU A 31 -5.92 6.16 -13.81
CA GLU A 31 -6.56 7.45 -14.09
C GLU A 31 -8.08 7.30 -14.37
N ALA A 32 -8.49 6.12 -14.82
CA ALA A 32 -9.89 5.77 -15.02
C ALA A 32 -10.11 4.28 -14.69
N PHE A 33 -11.16 3.99 -13.90
CA PHE A 33 -11.58 2.62 -13.57
C PHE A 33 -12.51 1.99 -14.61
N ILE A 34 -13.13 2.83 -15.44
CA ILE A 34 -14.00 2.38 -16.53
C ILE A 34 -13.43 2.97 -17.81
N THR A 35 -13.11 2.09 -18.76
CA THR A 35 -12.49 2.46 -20.03
C THR A 35 -13.22 1.79 -21.20
N GLN A 36 -12.99 2.28 -22.40
CA GLN A 36 -13.48 1.65 -23.64
C GLN A 36 -12.44 0.67 -24.18
N PRO A 37 -12.83 -0.33 -24.97
CA PRO A 37 -11.89 -1.16 -25.71
C PRO A 37 -10.97 -0.29 -26.59
N ASN A 38 -9.75 -0.77 -26.79
CA ASN A 38 -8.70 -0.02 -27.52
C ASN A 38 -8.35 1.34 -26.90
N SER A 39 -8.61 1.51 -25.60
CA SER A 39 -8.19 2.69 -24.85
C SER A 39 -6.84 2.48 -24.18
N LYS A 40 -6.20 3.58 -23.83
CA LYS A 40 -4.93 3.57 -23.12
C LYS A 40 -5.17 3.49 -21.61
N LEU A 41 -4.60 2.49 -20.97
CA LEU A 41 -4.47 2.43 -19.52
C LEU A 41 -3.30 3.29 -19.10
N ASN A 42 -3.56 4.26 -18.23
CA ASN A 42 -2.55 4.98 -17.45
C ASN A 42 -2.79 4.70 -15.99
N ALA A 43 -1.75 4.33 -15.23
CA ALA A 43 -1.85 4.14 -13.80
C ALA A 43 -0.59 4.62 -13.07
N HIS A 44 -0.78 5.04 -11.83
CA HIS A 44 0.26 5.54 -10.97
C HIS A 44 0.58 4.53 -9.86
N ILE A 45 1.86 4.42 -9.51
CA ILE A 45 2.31 3.84 -8.25
C ILE A 45 2.23 4.96 -7.23
N LYS A 46 1.50 4.74 -6.13
CA LYS A 46 1.34 5.74 -5.06
C LYS A 46 1.75 5.17 -3.72
N VAL A 47 2.34 6.02 -2.90
CA VAL A 47 2.70 5.70 -1.51
C VAL A 47 2.18 6.82 -0.60
N GLY A 48 1.53 6.45 0.48
CA GLY A 48 0.95 7.40 1.41
C GLY A 48 0.11 6.74 2.49
N GLN A 49 -0.92 7.42 2.95
CA GLN A 49 -1.83 6.93 3.99
C GLN A 49 -3.27 7.27 3.65
N LYS A 50 -4.19 6.35 3.94
CA LYS A 50 -5.63 6.56 3.73
C LYS A 50 -5.94 6.99 2.28
N PHE A 51 -5.29 6.37 1.31
CA PHE A 51 -5.39 6.68 -0.12
C PHE A 51 -5.00 8.12 -0.50
N ASN A 52 -4.33 8.84 0.38
CA ASN A 52 -3.72 10.13 0.09
C ASN A 52 -2.20 9.98 0.11
N GLY A 53 -1.55 10.19 -1.04
CA GLY A 53 -0.11 9.97 -1.17
C GLY A 53 0.47 10.52 -2.46
N ASP A 54 1.79 10.47 -2.52
CA ASP A 54 2.58 10.92 -3.65
C ASP A 54 2.61 9.89 -4.77
N LYS A 55 2.74 10.37 -6.01
CA LYS A 55 2.91 9.54 -7.21
C LYS A 55 4.39 9.33 -7.48
N PHE A 56 4.75 8.10 -7.80
CA PHE A 56 6.11 7.71 -8.09
C PHE A 56 6.26 7.29 -9.56
N PRO A 57 7.40 7.56 -10.19
CA PRO A 57 7.73 7.03 -11.51
C PRO A 57 7.97 5.52 -11.42
N TYR A 58 7.93 4.84 -12.56
CA TYR A 58 8.38 3.46 -12.62
C TYR A 58 9.89 3.37 -12.43
N LEU A 59 10.35 2.49 -11.52
CA LEU A 59 11.76 2.15 -11.32
C LEU A 59 11.95 0.63 -11.39
N ARG A 60 12.72 0.18 -12.35
CA ARG A 60 13.01 -1.26 -12.55
C ARG A 60 13.70 -1.88 -11.34
N SER A 61 14.58 -1.15 -10.68
CA SER A 61 15.27 -1.59 -9.46
C SER A 61 14.35 -1.85 -8.28
N GLU A 62 13.19 -1.20 -8.25
CA GLU A 62 12.19 -1.31 -7.18
C GLU A 62 11.02 -2.24 -7.55
N THR A 63 11.02 -2.77 -8.78
CA THR A 63 9.94 -3.61 -9.31
C THR A 63 10.39 -5.05 -9.44
N LYS A 64 9.79 -5.96 -8.67
CA LYS A 64 9.98 -7.40 -8.83
C LYS A 64 9.06 -7.98 -9.90
N SER A 65 7.80 -7.53 -9.95
CA SER A 65 6.82 -7.99 -10.94
C SER A 65 5.77 -6.92 -11.20
N LEU A 66 5.43 -6.73 -12.48
CA LEU A 66 4.31 -5.90 -12.92
C LEU A 66 3.56 -6.63 -14.02
N LYS A 67 2.28 -6.94 -13.78
CA LYS A 67 1.45 -7.73 -14.70
C LYS A 67 0.08 -7.10 -14.89
N LEU A 68 -0.44 -7.27 -16.09
CA LEU A 68 -1.83 -6.99 -16.42
C LEU A 68 -2.52 -8.32 -16.73
N PHE A 69 -3.63 -8.57 -16.04
CA PHE A 69 -4.45 -9.77 -16.22
C PHE A 69 -5.75 -9.38 -16.90
N LEU A 70 -6.21 -10.24 -17.80
CA LEU A 70 -7.54 -10.26 -18.37
C LEU A 70 -8.03 -11.71 -18.36
N GLU A 71 -9.03 -12.00 -17.52
CA GLU A 71 -9.51 -13.37 -17.27
C GLU A 71 -8.35 -14.30 -16.86
N GLN A 72 -8.07 -15.34 -17.67
CA GLN A 72 -6.98 -16.29 -17.42
C GLN A 72 -5.66 -15.93 -18.14
N LYS A 73 -5.68 -14.87 -18.96
CA LYS A 73 -4.48 -14.38 -19.65
C LYS A 73 -3.74 -13.39 -18.76
N SER A 74 -2.42 -13.36 -18.88
CA SER A 74 -1.61 -12.31 -18.26
C SER A 74 -0.46 -11.89 -19.17
N ILE A 75 -0.14 -10.62 -19.15
CA ILE A 75 1.02 -10.05 -19.79
C ILE A 75 1.91 -9.35 -18.77
N THR A 76 3.22 -9.56 -18.89
CA THR A 76 4.19 -8.82 -18.09
C THR A 76 4.41 -7.46 -18.75
N LEU A 77 4.18 -6.39 -17.98
CA LEU A 77 4.44 -5.05 -18.44
C LEU A 77 5.90 -4.67 -18.14
N GLN A 78 6.52 -3.96 -19.07
CA GLN A 78 7.92 -3.51 -18.95
C GLN A 78 8.03 -2.02 -19.29
N PRO A 79 7.58 -1.13 -18.38
CA PRO A 79 7.80 0.30 -18.57
C PRO A 79 9.29 0.64 -18.58
N ARG A 80 9.63 1.83 -19.06
CA ARG A 80 10.98 2.35 -18.98
C ARG A 80 11.22 3.01 -17.63
N ASP A 81 12.44 2.94 -17.14
CA ASP A 81 12.81 3.67 -15.92
C ASP A 81 12.48 5.17 -16.05
N GLY A 82 11.80 5.70 -15.07
CA GLY A 82 11.34 7.08 -15.04
C GLY A 82 10.01 7.34 -15.75
N ASP A 83 9.35 6.34 -16.35
CA ASP A 83 8.02 6.56 -16.95
C ASP A 83 7.04 7.13 -15.93
N TYR A 84 6.29 8.16 -16.34
CA TYR A 84 5.30 8.86 -15.55
C TYR A 84 4.11 9.29 -16.43
N PRO A 85 2.92 8.71 -16.27
CA PRO A 85 2.49 7.67 -15.32
C PRO A 85 3.36 6.42 -15.37
N ALA A 86 3.56 5.79 -14.19
CA ALA A 86 4.44 4.64 -14.03
C ALA A 86 4.05 3.43 -14.88
N ILE A 87 2.76 3.32 -15.18
CA ILE A 87 2.19 2.19 -15.91
C ILE A 87 1.39 2.75 -17.08
N GLN A 88 1.73 2.28 -18.28
CA GLN A 88 1.02 2.62 -19.52
C GLN A 88 0.87 1.35 -20.35
N SER A 89 -0.36 1.06 -20.80
CA SER A 89 -0.65 -0.09 -21.66
C SER A 89 -1.84 0.19 -22.57
N LEU A 90 -1.95 -0.52 -23.65
CA LEU A 90 -3.15 -0.54 -24.48
C LEU A 90 -4.08 -1.67 -23.98
N LEU A 91 -5.35 -1.35 -23.79
CA LEU A 91 -6.39 -2.33 -23.46
C LEU A 91 -7.12 -2.72 -24.74
N GLU A 92 -6.67 -3.80 -25.40
CA GLU A 92 -7.19 -4.22 -26.69
C GLU A 92 -8.55 -4.93 -26.57
N GLU A 93 -8.74 -5.68 -25.50
CA GLU A 93 -9.93 -6.51 -25.27
C GLU A 93 -10.86 -5.85 -24.23
N SER A 94 -12.16 -6.16 -24.31
CA SER A 94 -13.14 -5.81 -23.28
C SER A 94 -13.06 -6.79 -22.11
N GLY A 95 -13.40 -6.36 -20.91
CA GLY A 95 -13.46 -7.21 -19.73
C GLY A 95 -12.84 -6.58 -18.50
N LEU A 96 -12.77 -7.34 -17.42
CA LEU A 96 -12.11 -6.92 -16.18
C LEU A 96 -10.60 -7.07 -16.34
N HIS A 97 -9.90 -5.94 -16.30
CA HIS A 97 -8.45 -5.92 -16.25
C HIS A 97 -7.98 -5.75 -14.80
N VAL A 98 -7.01 -6.54 -14.40
CA VAL A 98 -6.40 -6.45 -13.05
C VAL A 98 -4.91 -6.16 -13.18
N LEU A 99 -4.47 -5.03 -12.61
CA LEU A 99 -3.06 -4.72 -12.45
C LEU A 99 -2.52 -5.35 -11.17
N SER A 100 -1.38 -6.02 -11.28
CA SER A 100 -0.63 -6.54 -10.14
C SER A 100 0.79 -5.99 -10.16
N TYR A 101 1.20 -5.43 -9.04
CA TYR A 101 2.54 -4.91 -8.82
C TYR A 101 3.13 -5.55 -7.56
N GLU A 102 4.36 -6.00 -7.68
CA GLU A 102 5.16 -6.52 -6.58
C GLU A 102 6.47 -5.73 -6.53
N SER A 103 6.72 -5.04 -5.44
CA SER A 103 7.97 -4.33 -5.22
C SER A 103 9.09 -5.28 -4.82
N THR A 104 10.34 -4.87 -5.04
CA THR A 104 11.48 -5.50 -4.41
C THR A 104 11.47 -5.21 -2.91
N PRO A 105 11.98 -6.13 -2.06
CA PRO A 105 12.16 -5.82 -0.64
C PRO A 105 13.11 -4.65 -0.47
N GLU A 106 12.74 -3.70 0.35
CA GLU A 106 13.63 -2.62 0.76
C GLU A 106 14.38 -3.02 2.03
N LYS A 107 15.68 -2.71 2.07
CA LYS A 107 16.50 -2.92 3.25
C LYS A 107 16.69 -1.60 3.97
N VAL A 108 16.27 -1.55 5.22
CA VAL A 108 16.49 -0.40 6.08
C VAL A 108 17.55 -0.72 7.11
N ASP A 109 18.64 0.04 7.13
CA ASP A 109 19.71 -0.10 8.11
C ASP A 109 19.49 0.93 9.25
N TYR A 110 19.29 0.41 10.46
CA TYR A 110 19.14 1.24 11.65
C TYR A 110 20.51 1.53 12.28
N LYS A 111 20.75 2.78 12.69
CA LYS A 111 22.04 3.21 13.28
C LYS A 111 22.39 2.45 14.57
N ASN A 112 21.39 2.01 15.32
CA ASN A 112 21.55 1.22 16.52
C ASN A 112 20.26 0.47 16.86
N PHE A 113 20.36 -0.47 17.80
CA PHE A 113 19.24 -1.31 18.23
C PHE A 113 18.08 -0.54 18.86
N GLU A 114 18.34 0.56 19.58
CA GLU A 114 17.27 1.31 20.25
C GLU A 114 16.36 2.01 19.23
N ILE A 115 16.90 2.50 18.11
CA ILE A 115 16.11 3.08 17.01
C ILE A 115 15.26 1.99 16.37
N PHE A 116 15.83 0.81 16.09
CA PHE A 116 15.09 -0.32 15.56
C PHE A 116 13.97 -0.78 16.50
N LYS A 117 14.25 -0.88 17.79
CA LYS A 117 13.27 -1.25 18.82
C LYS A 117 12.13 -0.22 18.91
N THR A 118 12.45 1.07 18.80
CA THR A 118 11.41 2.13 18.76
C THR A 118 10.51 1.93 17.55
N PHE A 119 11.07 1.73 16.37
CA PHE A 119 10.32 1.43 15.16
C PHE A 119 9.38 0.21 15.37
N LEU A 120 9.89 -0.92 15.87
CA LEU A 120 9.06 -2.11 16.11
C LEU A 120 7.90 -1.86 17.09
N LYS A 121 8.10 -0.98 18.07
CA LYS A 121 7.04 -0.59 19.02
C LYS A 121 6.01 0.32 18.37
N ASP A 122 6.46 1.29 17.59
CA ASP A 122 5.58 2.23 16.87
C ASP A 122 4.70 1.51 15.85
N GLU A 123 5.25 0.47 15.20
CA GLU A 123 4.53 -0.40 14.27
C GLU A 123 3.71 -1.51 14.96
N GLY A 124 3.77 -1.63 16.30
CA GLY A 124 3.00 -2.60 17.07
C GLY A 124 3.48 -4.06 16.98
N ILE A 125 4.65 -4.32 16.37
CA ILE A 125 5.20 -5.66 16.11
C ILE A 125 6.30 -6.10 17.10
N TRP A 126 6.57 -5.28 18.11
CA TRP A 126 7.62 -5.57 19.09
C TRP A 126 7.43 -6.92 19.80
N ASN A 127 6.20 -7.23 20.23
CA ASN A 127 5.93 -8.45 20.99
C ASN A 127 6.11 -9.72 20.14
N GLU A 128 5.79 -9.64 18.85
CA GLU A 128 5.97 -10.77 17.93
C GLU A 128 7.44 -11.00 17.60
N TRP A 129 8.23 -9.92 17.51
CA TRP A 129 9.65 -10.02 17.20
C TRP A 129 10.49 -10.46 18.40
N SER A 130 10.08 -10.12 19.64
CA SER A 130 10.82 -10.39 20.87
C SER A 130 10.46 -11.73 21.53
N ALA A 131 9.54 -12.49 20.96
CA ALA A 131 9.13 -13.83 21.43
C ALA A 131 10.06 -14.90 20.87
#